data_a871f8216f945cffc7b967e608eead20
#
_entry.id   a871f8216f945cffc7b967e608eead20
#
_cell.length_a   1.000
_cell.length_b   1.000
_cell.length_c   1.000
_cell.angle_alpha   90.00
_cell.angle_beta   90.00
_cell.angle_gamma   90.00
#
_symmetry.space_group_name_H-M   'P 1'
#
loop_
_entity.id
_entity.type
_entity.pdbx_description
1 polymer ?
#
loop_
_entity_poly.entity_id
_entity_poly.type
_entity_poly.pdbx_seq_one_letter_code
_entity_poly.pdbx_strand_id
1 'polypeptide(L)'
;MRLYDFHESGNGFKVRLLLAHLERDYDRVELNILEGETRTPEFLALNPNGRIPTLVLDDGRVLTESNAILYYLAQGSAFWPEDAYAQAQVLSWMSFEQYSHEPYIATVRFWTFAG
;
A
#
# COMPACT_ATOMS: atom_id res chain seq x y z
N MET A 1 12.21 -7.74 3.26
CA MET A 1 10.78 -7.46 3.02
C MET A 1 10.43 -7.75 1.57
N ARG A 2 9.19 -8.13 1.34
CA ARG A 2 8.67 -8.38 -0.01
C ARG A 2 7.36 -7.64 -0.20
N LEU A 3 7.28 -6.81 -1.23
CA LEU A 3 6.08 -6.04 -1.57
C LEU A 3 5.38 -6.66 -2.77
N TYR A 4 4.18 -7.15 -2.56
CA TYR A 4 3.28 -7.57 -3.63
C TYR A 4 2.50 -6.36 -4.11
N ASP A 5 2.59 -6.06 -5.39
CA ASP A 5 2.13 -4.80 -5.95
C ASP A 5 1.67 -4.97 -7.41
N PHE A 6 0.99 -3.98 -7.92
CA PHE A 6 0.65 -3.82 -9.33
C PHE A 6 1.14 -2.45 -9.76
N HIS A 7 1.96 -2.40 -10.81
CA HIS A 7 2.67 -1.18 -11.22
C HIS A 7 1.75 0.02 -11.37
N GLU A 8 0.57 -0.17 -11.96
CA GLU A 8 -0.38 0.90 -12.20
C GLU A 8 -1.21 1.32 -10.96
N SER A 9 -1.04 0.64 -9.85
CA SER A 9 -1.78 0.94 -8.62
C SER A 9 -1.27 2.22 -7.96
N GLY A 10 -2.18 3.17 -7.72
CA GLY A 10 -1.88 4.36 -6.91
C GLY A 10 -1.57 4.01 -5.46
N ASN A 11 -2.27 3.05 -4.89
CA ASN A 11 -2.00 2.59 -3.52
C ASN A 11 -0.65 1.89 -3.41
N GLY A 12 -0.28 1.10 -4.42
CA GLY A 12 1.07 0.51 -4.49
C GLY A 12 2.14 1.58 -4.69
N PHE A 13 1.87 2.57 -5.55
CA PHE A 13 2.81 3.66 -5.81
C PHE A 13 3.20 4.41 -4.55
N LYS A 14 2.23 4.76 -3.68
CA LYS A 14 2.57 5.51 -2.47
C LYS A 14 3.46 4.73 -1.50
N VAL A 15 3.34 3.41 -1.45
CA VAL A 15 4.24 2.56 -0.65
C VAL A 15 5.64 2.54 -1.26
N ARG A 16 5.74 2.37 -2.59
CA ARG A 16 7.03 2.42 -3.30
C ARG A 16 7.71 3.77 -3.12
N LEU A 17 6.93 4.86 -3.17
CA LEU A 17 7.45 6.21 -2.97
C LEU A 17 8.05 6.39 -1.58
N LEU A 18 7.35 5.93 -0.53
CA LEU A 18 7.88 6.00 0.83
C LEU A 18 9.15 5.16 0.98
N LEU A 19 9.16 3.94 0.46
CA LEU A 19 10.34 3.07 0.52
C LEU A 19 11.54 3.71 -0.17
N ALA A 20 11.32 4.40 -1.29
CA ALA A 20 12.38 5.14 -1.99
C ALA A 20 12.91 6.30 -1.13
N HIS A 21 12.04 7.08 -0.50
CA HIS A 21 12.43 8.17 0.39
C HIS A 21 13.15 7.66 1.65
N LEU A 22 12.82 6.48 2.12
CA LEU A 22 13.48 5.83 3.26
C LEU A 22 14.79 5.13 2.86
N GLU A 23 15.08 5.05 1.55
CA GLU A 23 16.23 4.32 1.01
C GLU A 23 16.27 2.86 1.50
N ARG A 24 15.10 2.21 1.55
CA ARG A 24 14.98 0.83 2.02
C ARG A 24 14.90 -0.15 0.86
N ASP A 25 15.73 -1.18 0.95
CA ASP A 25 15.71 -2.28 -0.01
C ASP A 25 14.55 -3.25 0.28
N TYR A 26 13.97 -3.77 -0.78
CA TYR A 26 12.90 -4.77 -0.71
C TYR A 26 12.79 -5.52 -2.03
N ASP A 27 12.24 -6.73 -1.98
CA ASP A 27 11.89 -7.48 -3.18
C ASP A 27 10.48 -7.07 -3.61
N ARG A 28 10.30 -6.83 -4.91
CA ARG A 28 9.00 -6.47 -5.45
C ARG A 28 8.46 -7.61 -6.31
N VAL A 29 7.22 -8.02 -6.02
CA VAL A 29 6.51 -9.03 -6.80
C VAL A 29 5.35 -8.35 -7.51
N GLU A 30 5.40 -8.32 -8.84
CA GLU A 30 4.31 -7.80 -9.66
C GLU A 30 3.19 -8.83 -9.75
N LEU A 31 1.96 -8.40 -9.46
CA LEU A 31 0.75 -9.20 -9.64
C LEU A 31 -0.20 -8.46 -10.58
N ASN A 32 -0.55 -9.09 -11.69
CA ASN A 32 -1.51 -8.52 -12.62
C ASN A 32 -2.94 -8.72 -12.10
N ILE A 33 -3.52 -7.67 -11.54
CA ILE A 33 -4.87 -7.73 -10.99
C ILE A 33 -5.93 -7.97 -12.07
N LEU A 34 -5.64 -7.58 -13.31
CA LEU A 34 -6.55 -7.77 -14.44
C LEU A 34 -6.64 -9.24 -14.87
N GLU A 35 -5.62 -10.03 -14.54
CA GLU A 35 -5.56 -11.46 -14.85
C GLU A 35 -5.90 -12.34 -13.62
N GLY A 36 -6.36 -11.72 -12.55
CA GLY A 36 -6.78 -12.44 -11.34
C GLY A 36 -5.64 -12.97 -10.49
N GLU A 37 -4.41 -12.47 -10.67
CA GLU A 37 -3.24 -12.96 -9.92
C GLU A 37 -3.34 -12.67 -8.41
N THR A 38 -4.21 -11.74 -7.99
CA THR A 38 -4.50 -11.49 -6.57
C THR A 38 -5.57 -12.44 -6.01
N ARG A 39 -6.07 -13.37 -6.81
CA ARG A 39 -7.12 -14.33 -6.41
C ARG A 39 -6.61 -15.76 -6.38
N THR A 40 -5.32 -15.98 -6.55
CA THR A 40 -4.73 -17.31 -6.41
C THR A 40 -4.80 -17.79 -4.96
N PRO A 41 -4.89 -19.11 -4.71
CA PRO A 41 -4.86 -19.63 -3.34
C PRO A 41 -3.63 -19.18 -2.56
N GLU A 42 -2.47 -19.11 -3.22
CA GLU A 42 -1.20 -18.70 -2.62
C GLU A 42 -1.27 -17.25 -2.11
N PHE A 43 -1.78 -16.34 -2.94
CA PHE A 43 -1.88 -14.93 -2.54
C PHE A 43 -2.99 -14.71 -1.51
N LEU A 44 -4.14 -15.38 -1.64
CA LEU A 44 -5.23 -15.28 -0.68
C LEU A 44 -4.83 -15.80 0.71
N ALA A 45 -3.86 -16.70 0.79
CA ALA A 45 -3.29 -17.11 2.07
C ALA A 45 -2.50 -16.00 2.75
N LEU A 46 -1.91 -15.08 1.97
CA LEU A 46 -1.23 -13.89 2.51
C LEU A 46 -2.22 -12.78 2.84
N ASN A 47 -3.15 -12.52 1.93
CA ASN A 47 -4.15 -11.48 2.08
C ASN A 47 -5.53 -12.01 1.64
N PRO A 48 -6.39 -12.37 2.60
CA PRO A 48 -7.72 -12.90 2.27
C PRO A 48 -8.60 -11.95 1.45
N ASN A 49 -8.34 -10.63 1.51
CA ASN A 49 -9.07 -9.66 0.71
C ASN A 49 -8.60 -9.61 -0.74
N GLY A 50 -7.49 -10.28 -1.08
CA GLY A 50 -7.00 -10.36 -2.45
C GLY A 50 -6.67 -9.00 -3.05
N ARG A 51 -6.05 -8.11 -2.28
CA ARG A 51 -5.72 -6.75 -2.70
C ARG A 51 -4.23 -6.47 -2.58
N ILE A 52 -3.75 -5.61 -3.44
CA ILE A 52 -2.41 -5.03 -3.35
C ILE A 52 -2.54 -3.54 -2.92
N PRO A 53 -1.50 -2.96 -2.31
CA PRO A 53 -0.24 -3.57 -1.90
C PRO A 53 -0.40 -4.49 -0.69
N THR A 54 0.46 -5.50 -0.60
CA THR A 54 0.60 -6.38 0.56
C THR A 54 2.09 -6.50 0.86
N LEU A 55 2.48 -6.28 2.11
CA LEU A 55 3.88 -6.32 2.53
C LEU A 55 4.13 -7.52 3.43
N VAL A 56 5.13 -8.33 3.07
CA VAL A 56 5.61 -9.44 3.90
C VAL A 56 6.94 -9.03 4.51
N LEU A 57 7.00 -9.02 5.85
CA LEU A 57 8.19 -8.68 6.60
C LEU A 57 9.20 -9.82 6.60
N ASP A 58 10.45 -9.53 7.01
CA ASP A 58 11.51 -10.53 7.05
C ASP A 58 11.22 -11.69 8.00
N ASP A 59 10.42 -11.45 9.04
CA ASP A 59 9.99 -12.49 9.99
C ASP A 59 8.73 -13.25 9.55
N GLY A 60 8.23 -12.98 8.33
CA GLY A 60 7.07 -13.64 7.76
C GLY A 60 5.72 -13.03 8.10
N ARG A 61 5.67 -12.03 8.99
CA ARG A 61 4.41 -11.33 9.28
C ARG A 61 3.96 -10.52 8.05
N VAL A 62 2.65 -10.43 7.89
CA VAL A 62 2.03 -9.80 6.73
C VAL A 62 1.29 -8.53 7.16
N LEU A 63 1.49 -7.46 6.41
CA LEU A 63 0.72 -6.22 6.54
C LEU A 63 -0.11 -6.00 5.28
N THR A 64 -1.38 -5.72 5.48
CA THR A 64 -2.33 -5.33 4.45
C THR A 64 -2.81 -3.91 4.70
N GLU A 65 -3.48 -3.33 3.72
CA GLU A 65 -3.91 -1.92 3.69
C GLU A 65 -2.72 -0.95 3.52
N SER A 66 -2.75 -0.22 2.41
CA SER A 66 -1.65 0.68 2.05
C SER A 66 -1.33 1.70 3.16
N ASN A 67 -2.34 2.26 3.82
CA ASN A 67 -2.11 3.25 4.88
C ASN A 67 -1.50 2.62 6.14
N ALA A 68 -1.86 1.39 6.48
CA ALA A 68 -1.23 0.66 7.58
C ALA A 68 0.24 0.34 7.26
N ILE A 69 0.52 -0.01 6.01
CA ILE A 69 1.90 -0.22 5.54
C ILE A 69 2.72 1.07 5.65
N LEU A 70 2.17 2.20 5.20
CA LEU A 70 2.83 3.49 5.33
C LEU A 70 3.12 3.83 6.79
N TYR A 71 2.12 3.65 7.66
CA TYR A 71 2.28 3.88 9.10
C TYR A 71 3.44 3.06 9.67
N TYR A 72 3.48 1.77 9.36
CA TYR A 72 4.53 0.88 9.85
C TYR A 72 5.92 1.29 9.36
N LEU A 73 6.04 1.54 8.05
CA LEU A 73 7.34 1.88 7.44
C LEU A 73 7.86 3.24 7.90
N ALA A 74 6.98 4.20 8.17
CA ALA A 74 7.37 5.55 8.53
C ALA A 74 7.83 5.69 9.99
N GLN A 75 7.62 4.66 10.83
CA GLN A 75 8.02 4.71 12.24
C GLN A 75 9.52 4.99 12.38
N GLY A 76 9.87 5.95 13.25
CA GLY A 76 11.25 6.34 13.51
C GLY A 76 11.90 7.16 12.40
N SER A 77 11.13 7.58 11.39
CA SER A 77 11.62 8.42 10.29
C SER A 77 11.08 9.85 10.39
N ALA A 78 11.63 10.73 9.54
CA ALA A 78 11.15 12.12 9.42
C ALA A 78 9.72 12.21 8.85
N PHE A 79 9.19 11.11 8.29
CA PHE A 79 7.85 11.06 7.71
C PHE A 79 6.75 10.74 8.72
N TRP A 80 7.13 10.41 9.97
CA TRP A 80 6.18 10.19 11.04
C TRP A 80 6.50 11.13 12.20
N PRO A 81 5.63 12.08 12.52
CA PRO A 81 5.89 13.05 13.59
C PRO A 81 5.81 12.40 14.98
N GLU A 82 6.51 12.97 15.94
CA GLU A 82 6.50 12.50 17.34
C GLU A 82 5.33 13.07 18.14
N ASP A 83 4.85 14.27 17.76
CA ASP A 83 3.75 14.93 18.42
C ASP A 83 2.41 14.28 18.09
N ALA A 84 1.60 13.99 19.09
CA ALA A 84 0.32 13.29 18.92
C ALA A 84 -0.67 14.07 18.04
N TYR A 85 -0.70 15.40 18.14
CA TYR A 85 -1.57 16.21 17.30
C TYR A 85 -1.16 16.10 15.82
N ALA A 86 0.14 16.23 15.54
CA ALA A 86 0.65 16.08 14.19
C ALA A 86 0.41 14.67 13.64
N GLN A 87 0.56 13.64 14.47
CA GLN A 87 0.22 12.25 14.08
C GLN A 87 -1.27 12.14 13.70
N ALA A 88 -2.14 12.75 14.49
CA ALA A 88 -3.59 12.76 14.21
C ALA A 88 -3.89 13.48 12.90
N GLN A 89 -3.19 14.57 12.60
CA GLN A 89 -3.35 15.25 11.30
C GLN A 89 -2.90 14.38 10.13
N VAL A 90 -1.79 13.66 10.26
CA VAL A 90 -1.35 12.72 9.23
C VAL A 90 -2.42 11.65 8.99
N LEU A 91 -2.94 11.04 10.06
CA LEU A 91 -3.99 10.03 9.95
C LEU A 91 -5.27 10.61 9.33
N SER A 92 -5.61 11.86 9.64
CA SER A 92 -6.76 12.55 9.06
C SER A 92 -6.62 12.67 7.53
N TRP A 93 -5.45 13.10 7.05
CA TRP A 93 -5.18 13.20 5.62
C TRP A 93 -5.14 11.82 4.93
N MET A 94 -4.58 10.82 5.58
CA MET A 94 -4.59 9.45 5.06
C MET A 94 -6.02 8.90 4.93
N SER A 95 -6.87 9.17 5.91
CA SER A 95 -8.28 8.79 5.89
C SER A 95 -9.04 9.54 4.80
N PHE A 96 -8.79 10.84 4.65
CA PHE A 96 -9.36 11.65 3.58
C PHE A 96 -8.99 11.09 2.21
N GLU A 97 -7.71 10.74 2.00
CA GLU A 97 -7.25 10.20 0.72
C GLU A 97 -7.99 8.90 0.38
N GLN A 98 -8.09 7.96 1.31
CA GLN A 98 -8.73 6.66 1.06
C GLN A 98 -10.25 6.71 0.99
N TYR A 99 -10.88 7.66 1.70
CA TYR A 99 -12.34 7.72 1.78
C TYR A 99 -12.94 8.74 0.81
N SER A 100 -12.30 9.90 0.63
CA SER A 100 -12.90 11.03 -0.11
C SER A 100 -12.18 11.35 -1.43
N HIS A 101 -11.00 10.80 -1.68
CA HIS A 101 -10.24 11.03 -2.91
C HIS A 101 -10.13 9.76 -3.76
N GLU A 102 -9.58 8.70 -3.19
CA GLU A 102 -9.31 7.45 -3.92
C GLU A 102 -10.58 6.87 -4.58
N PRO A 103 -11.73 6.73 -3.89
CA PRO A 103 -12.92 6.12 -4.51
C PRO A 103 -13.43 6.89 -5.73
N TYR A 104 -13.19 8.19 -5.79
CA TYR A 104 -13.70 9.03 -6.88
C TYR A 104 -12.68 9.22 -8.00
N ILE A 105 -11.41 9.34 -7.68
CA ILE A 105 -10.35 9.66 -8.65
C ILE A 105 -9.65 8.39 -9.13
N ALA A 106 -9.15 7.58 -8.21
CA ALA A 106 -8.38 6.38 -8.56
C ALA A 106 -9.27 5.30 -9.18
N THR A 107 -10.49 5.16 -8.71
CA THR A 107 -11.45 4.19 -9.25
C THR A 107 -11.84 4.55 -10.69
N VAL A 108 -12.14 5.82 -10.97
CA VAL A 108 -12.45 6.29 -12.33
C VAL A 108 -11.23 6.10 -13.23
N ARG A 109 -10.04 6.49 -12.77
CA ARG A 109 -8.80 6.26 -13.50
C ARG A 109 -8.61 4.79 -13.83
N PHE A 110 -8.82 3.90 -12.85
CA PHE A 110 -8.69 2.46 -13.05
C PHE A 110 -9.67 1.94 -14.10
N TRP A 111 -10.93 2.34 -14.03
CA TRP A 111 -11.93 1.92 -15.02
C TRP A 111 -11.60 2.42 -16.43
N THR A 112 -11.09 3.63 -16.54
CA THR A 112 -10.66 4.18 -17.83
C THR A 112 -9.47 3.41 -18.40
N PHE A 113 -8.52 3.05 -17.54
CA PHE A 113 -7.33 2.28 -17.90
C PHE A 113 -7.65 0.82 -18.24
N ALA A 114 -8.50 0.17 -17.45
CA ALA A 114 -8.82 -1.24 -17.62
C ALA A 114 -9.84 -1.50 -18.75
N GLY A 115 -10.49 -0.47 -19.27
CA GLY A 115 -11.49 -0.60 -20.32
C GLY A 115 -12.84 -0.94 -19.77
#